data_9c9ac873ff2a33ab25f57176ff0c4f51
#
_entry.id   9c9ac873ff2a33ab25f57176ff0c4f51
#
_cell.length_a   1.000
_cell.length_b   1.000
_cell.length_c   1.000
_cell.angle_alpha   90.00
_cell.angle_beta   90.00
_cell.angle_gamma   90.00
#
_symmetry.space_group_name_H-M   'P 1'
#
loop_
_entity.id
_entity.type
_entity.pdbx_description
1 polymer ?
#
loop_
_entity_poly.entity_id
_entity_poly.type
_entity_poly.pdbx_seq_one_letter_code
_entity_poly.pdbx_strand_id
1 'polypeptide(L)'
;MSKKKIFAIVATLVSVGGGLWYFYASQNVTSNGDISTSSAIKGADWNPTVKLSFTGNSVTMEPNGIPDHARDAYYAVPIAGVVVPDASTATIVKDPTVAQSYNFSIPTNPEYTSKVTSTSMGSIGVMISGAVLYNPYEGDGKTVAMANNFTITDSKGRTASFVDSCAGHPTPQQGAYHYHGLSNCTTAKVDEAGQASHIIGFALDGFPIYGDRDVNGKQLTYKNLDQCNGIKSPTPEFPQGIYHYVLLPTNDVHSSISCFHGKVDESQMQPMPPMGAGQAMPDLASAAKALHITEAALKEALGDSKSPDLVVASKKLGITEKALADALGLRPKK
;
A
#
# COMPACT_ATOMS: atom_id res chain seq x y z
N MET A 1 -6.17 45.11 -4.80
CA MET A 1 -7.58 44.77 -4.96
C MET A 1 -7.94 43.73 -3.93
N SER A 2 -8.77 44.08 -2.96
CA SER A 2 -9.14 43.22 -1.83
C SER A 2 -10.09 42.09 -2.32
N LYS A 3 -9.69 40.83 -2.17
CA LYS A 3 -10.54 39.67 -2.47
C LYS A 3 -11.56 39.52 -1.31
N LYS A 4 -12.80 39.83 -1.56
CA LYS A 4 -13.89 39.56 -0.60
C LYS A 4 -14.08 38.03 -0.46
N LYS A 5 -13.93 37.53 0.76
CA LYS A 5 -14.28 36.14 1.09
C LYS A 5 -15.80 36.05 1.13
N ILE A 6 -16.38 35.25 0.27
CA ILE A 6 -17.82 34.92 0.30
C ILE A 6 -17.97 33.63 1.11
N PHE A 7 -18.71 33.69 2.21
CA PHE A 7 -19.07 32.52 2.99
C PHE A 7 -20.37 31.94 2.42
N ALA A 8 -20.33 30.74 1.88
CA ALA A 8 -21.55 30.00 1.56
C ALA A 8 -21.94 29.20 2.80
N ILE A 9 -23.15 29.44 3.31
CA ILE A 9 -23.73 28.69 4.43
C ILE A 9 -24.65 27.62 3.81
N VAL A 10 -24.26 26.36 3.90
CA VAL A 10 -25.15 25.24 3.57
C VAL A 10 -25.79 24.78 4.88
N ALA A 11 -27.09 24.96 5.00
CA ALA A 11 -27.87 24.46 6.13
C ALA A 11 -28.57 23.16 5.72
N THR A 12 -28.21 22.04 6.33
CA THR A 12 -28.94 20.78 6.17
C THR A 12 -29.93 20.62 7.32
N LEU A 13 -31.21 20.46 6.98
CA LEU A 13 -32.31 20.23 7.91
C LEU A 13 -32.44 18.71 8.15
N VAL A 14 -32.18 18.25 9.35
CA VAL A 14 -32.49 16.88 9.79
C VAL A 14 -33.53 16.95 10.91
N SER A 15 -34.71 16.38 10.70
CA SER A 15 -35.74 16.27 11.71
C SER A 15 -35.73 14.89 12.35
N VAL A 16 -35.37 14.81 13.63
CA VAL A 16 -35.49 13.61 14.47
C VAL A 16 -36.20 13.99 15.75
N GLY A 17 -37.41 13.46 15.96
CA GLY A 17 -38.08 13.44 17.26
C GLY A 17 -38.35 14.79 17.92
N GLY A 18 -38.97 15.75 17.20
CA GLY A 18 -39.50 16.97 17.79
C GLY A 18 -38.56 18.09 18.18
N GLY A 19 -37.26 18.00 17.87
CA GLY A 19 -36.29 19.06 18.06
C GLY A 19 -35.51 19.35 16.78
N LEU A 20 -35.40 20.63 16.40
CA LEU A 20 -34.57 21.07 15.27
C LEU A 20 -33.13 21.31 15.83
N TRP A 21 -32.18 20.51 15.36
CA TRP A 21 -30.75 20.73 15.62
C TRP A 21 -30.09 21.22 14.33
N TYR A 22 -29.42 22.37 14.41
CA TYR A 22 -28.62 22.90 13.31
C TYR A 22 -27.16 22.54 13.53
N PHE A 23 -26.59 21.73 12.62
CA PHE A 23 -25.16 21.53 12.58
C PHE A 23 -24.55 22.49 11.54
N TYR A 24 -23.69 23.38 11.98
CA TYR A 24 -22.89 24.22 11.11
C TYR A 24 -21.53 23.55 10.89
N ALA A 25 -21.33 22.98 9.72
CA ALA A 25 -19.99 22.62 9.25
C ALA A 25 -19.44 23.79 8.43
N SER A 26 -18.46 24.53 8.98
CA SER A 26 -17.74 25.51 8.18
C SER A 26 -16.68 24.79 7.36
N GLN A 27 -16.93 24.59 6.08
CA GLN A 27 -15.93 24.12 5.14
C GLN A 27 -15.16 25.33 4.58
N ASN A 28 -13.84 25.24 4.52
CA ASN A 28 -13.00 26.20 3.81
C ASN A 28 -13.13 25.91 2.31
N VAL A 29 -14.11 26.51 1.65
CA VAL A 29 -14.32 26.40 0.20
C VAL A 29 -13.36 27.37 -0.48
N THR A 30 -12.64 26.91 -1.49
CA THR A 30 -11.86 27.77 -2.38
C THR A 30 -12.83 28.66 -3.20
N SER A 31 -12.32 29.73 -3.79
CA SER A 31 -13.16 30.70 -4.55
C SER A 31 -13.97 30.10 -5.70
N ASN A 32 -13.78 28.84 -6.03
CA ASN A 32 -14.43 28.10 -7.13
C ASN A 32 -15.36 26.95 -6.67
N GLY A 33 -15.62 26.82 -5.38
CA GLY A 33 -16.49 25.75 -4.86
C GLY A 33 -15.78 24.49 -4.40
N ASP A 34 -14.49 24.30 -4.74
CA ASP A 34 -13.70 23.17 -4.25
C ASP A 34 -13.33 23.31 -2.77
N ILE A 35 -13.27 22.21 -2.05
CA ILE A 35 -12.61 22.19 -0.75
C ILE A 35 -11.09 22.17 -0.97
N SER A 36 -10.30 22.68 0.00
CA SER A 36 -8.84 22.53 -0.07
C SER A 36 -8.45 21.07 0.16
N THR A 37 -7.30 20.62 -0.40
CA THR A 37 -6.78 19.26 -0.13
C THR A 37 -6.57 19.04 1.37
N SER A 38 -6.12 20.07 2.12
CA SER A 38 -6.06 20.01 3.58
C SER A 38 -7.41 19.73 4.22
N SER A 39 -8.51 20.31 3.71
CA SER A 39 -9.86 20.06 4.19
C SER A 39 -10.35 18.66 3.79
N ALA A 40 -10.01 18.20 2.58
CA ALA A 40 -10.31 16.85 2.12
C ALA A 40 -9.62 15.79 2.99
N ILE A 41 -8.33 16.00 3.32
CA ILE A 41 -7.59 15.11 4.23
C ILE A 41 -8.27 15.07 5.62
N LYS A 42 -8.69 16.23 6.17
CA LYS A 42 -9.36 16.28 7.48
C LYS A 42 -10.73 15.64 7.47
N GLY A 43 -11.44 15.73 6.35
CA GLY A 43 -12.82 15.26 6.20
C GLY A 43 -12.94 13.82 5.70
N ALA A 44 -11.87 13.18 5.27
CA ALA A 44 -11.91 11.79 4.84
C ALA A 44 -12.26 10.84 6.00
N ASP A 45 -12.90 9.73 5.68
CA ASP A 45 -13.39 8.74 6.66
C ASP A 45 -12.27 7.82 7.17
N TRP A 46 -11.32 8.43 7.88
CA TRP A 46 -10.15 7.73 8.39
C TRP A 46 -10.49 6.69 9.46
N ASN A 47 -9.86 5.54 9.37
CA ASN A 47 -9.74 4.63 10.50
C ASN A 47 -9.23 5.43 11.73
N PRO A 48 -9.90 5.35 12.90
CA PRO A 48 -9.53 6.11 14.09
C PRO A 48 -8.09 5.86 14.60
N THR A 49 -7.43 4.81 14.12
CA THR A 49 -6.01 4.54 14.45
C THR A 49 -5.03 5.39 13.66
N VAL A 50 -5.48 6.06 12.58
CA VAL A 50 -4.64 6.98 11.80
C VAL A 50 -4.59 8.33 12.50
N LYS A 51 -3.41 8.72 12.95
CA LYS A 51 -3.20 10.05 13.56
C LYS A 51 -2.79 11.04 12.48
N LEU A 52 -3.38 12.23 12.51
CA LEU A 52 -3.11 13.32 11.59
C LEU A 52 -2.62 14.54 12.35
N SER A 53 -1.43 15.06 12.00
CA SER A 53 -0.85 16.26 12.59
C SER A 53 -0.50 17.26 11.51
N PHE A 54 -1.20 18.38 11.45
CA PHE A 54 -1.04 19.42 10.42
C PHE A 54 -0.01 20.45 10.85
N THR A 55 0.99 20.73 9.98
CA THR A 55 2.03 21.73 10.22
C THR A 55 2.33 22.47 8.93
N GLY A 56 1.99 23.75 8.87
CA GLY A 56 2.19 24.57 7.66
C GLY A 56 1.46 23.97 6.44
N ASN A 57 2.22 23.65 5.39
CA ASN A 57 1.71 23.06 4.15
C ASN A 57 1.86 21.54 4.09
N SER A 58 2.03 20.86 5.21
CA SER A 58 2.13 19.41 5.28
C SER A 58 1.25 18.82 6.38
N VAL A 59 0.97 17.55 6.25
CA VAL A 59 0.35 16.72 7.27
C VAL A 59 1.24 15.52 7.55
N THR A 60 1.50 15.26 8.81
CA THR A 60 2.08 13.99 9.24
C THR A 60 0.95 12.98 9.44
N MET A 61 1.04 11.84 8.75
CA MET A 61 0.11 10.72 8.85
C MET A 61 0.81 9.55 9.52
N GLU A 62 0.23 9.05 10.61
CA GLU A 62 0.76 7.92 11.39
C GLU A 62 -0.26 6.78 11.41
N PRO A 63 -0.43 6.02 10.30
CA PRO A 63 -1.23 4.81 10.31
C PRO A 63 -0.49 3.69 11.04
N ASN A 64 -1.24 2.75 11.63
CA ASN A 64 -0.65 1.56 12.24
C ASN A 64 -0.62 0.34 11.29
N GLY A 65 -1.05 0.49 10.05
CA GLY A 65 -1.05 -0.57 9.05
C GLY A 65 -2.11 -1.66 9.25
N ILE A 66 -2.98 -1.53 10.25
CA ILE A 66 -4.09 -2.46 10.48
C ILE A 66 -5.35 -1.89 9.81
N PRO A 67 -5.87 -2.52 8.74
CA PRO A 67 -7.09 -2.06 8.12
C PRO A 67 -8.30 -2.29 9.05
N ASP A 68 -9.30 -1.43 8.92
CA ASP A 68 -10.54 -1.48 9.71
C ASP A 68 -11.64 -2.36 9.07
N HIS A 69 -11.27 -3.22 8.14
CA HIS A 69 -12.11 -4.28 7.59
C HIS A 69 -11.62 -5.65 8.01
N ALA A 70 -12.44 -6.68 7.81
CA ALA A 70 -12.04 -8.06 8.04
C ALA A 70 -10.92 -8.45 7.07
N ARG A 71 -9.97 -9.25 7.56
CA ARG A 71 -8.91 -9.88 6.80
C ARG A 71 -9.13 -11.39 6.78
N ASP A 72 -8.47 -12.09 5.88
CA ASP A 72 -8.52 -13.54 5.84
C ASP A 72 -7.92 -14.15 7.12
N ALA A 73 -8.52 -15.22 7.62
CA ALA A 73 -8.03 -15.91 8.83
C ALA A 73 -6.66 -16.60 8.61
N TYR A 74 -6.34 -16.89 7.36
CA TYR A 74 -5.11 -17.54 6.92
C TYR A 74 -4.63 -16.91 5.60
N TYR A 75 -3.32 -16.81 5.43
CA TYR A 75 -2.67 -16.35 4.21
C TYR A 75 -1.67 -17.38 3.70
N ALA A 76 -1.50 -17.46 2.37
CA ALA A 76 -0.38 -18.14 1.72
C ALA A 76 0.85 -17.21 1.80
N VAL A 77 1.63 -17.33 2.87
CA VAL A 77 2.78 -16.46 3.12
C VAL A 77 4.04 -17.08 2.52
N PRO A 78 4.76 -16.34 1.65
CA PRO A 78 6.02 -16.79 1.06
C PRO A 78 7.11 -17.00 2.12
N ILE A 79 8.05 -17.87 1.80
CA ILE A 79 9.30 -17.99 2.56
C ILE A 79 10.04 -16.66 2.51
N ALA A 80 10.59 -16.24 3.64
CA ALA A 80 11.37 -15.00 3.74
C ALA A 80 12.50 -14.96 2.71
N GLY A 81 12.63 -13.83 2.00
CA GLY A 81 13.64 -13.64 0.97
C GLY A 81 13.23 -14.06 -0.44
N VAL A 82 12.06 -14.63 -0.63
CA VAL A 82 11.49 -14.84 -1.97
C VAL A 82 11.08 -13.51 -2.57
N VAL A 83 11.61 -13.20 -3.75
CA VAL A 83 11.40 -11.91 -4.44
C VAL A 83 10.11 -11.92 -5.26
N VAL A 84 9.82 -13.05 -5.93
CA VAL A 84 8.57 -13.32 -6.64
C VAL A 84 7.97 -14.59 -6.04
N PRO A 85 6.96 -14.48 -5.21
CA PRO A 85 6.33 -15.64 -4.58
C PRO A 85 5.51 -16.46 -5.57
N ASP A 86 5.37 -17.74 -5.25
CA ASP A 86 4.48 -18.68 -5.93
C ASP A 86 3.95 -19.75 -4.96
N ALA A 87 3.09 -20.63 -5.46
CA ALA A 87 2.50 -21.70 -4.66
C ALA A 87 3.51 -22.66 -4.03
N SER A 88 4.70 -22.84 -4.62
CA SER A 88 5.74 -23.74 -4.11
C SER A 88 6.62 -23.09 -3.03
N THR A 89 6.64 -21.79 -2.98
CA THR A 89 7.45 -20.98 -2.06
C THR A 89 6.66 -20.46 -0.86
N ALA A 90 5.37 -20.79 -0.75
CA ALA A 90 4.48 -20.28 0.29
C ALA A 90 3.97 -21.39 1.21
N THR A 91 3.62 -20.99 2.44
CA THR A 91 2.99 -21.85 3.43
C THR A 91 1.74 -21.18 4.01
N ILE A 92 0.74 -21.97 4.42
CA ILE A 92 -0.45 -21.44 5.08
C ILE A 92 -0.12 -21.09 6.52
N VAL A 93 -0.25 -19.82 6.86
CA VAL A 93 -0.13 -19.33 8.23
C VAL A 93 -1.42 -18.65 8.66
N LYS A 94 -1.70 -18.65 9.96
CA LYS A 94 -2.75 -17.83 10.52
C LYS A 94 -2.37 -16.36 10.29
N ASP A 95 -3.35 -15.48 10.05
CA ASP A 95 -3.11 -14.05 9.79
C ASP A 95 -1.94 -13.51 10.65
N PRO A 96 -0.79 -13.21 10.02
CA PRO A 96 0.39 -12.74 10.72
C PRO A 96 0.43 -11.21 10.83
N THR A 97 -0.65 -10.52 10.45
CA THR A 97 -0.70 -9.06 10.46
C THR A 97 -0.48 -8.50 11.86
N VAL A 98 0.47 -7.59 11.97
CA VAL A 98 0.78 -6.88 13.21
C VAL A 98 0.88 -5.37 12.95
N ALA A 99 0.60 -4.59 13.99
CA ALA A 99 0.71 -3.13 13.91
C ALA A 99 2.13 -2.68 13.57
N GLN A 100 2.21 -1.71 12.70
CA GLN A 100 3.44 -1.04 12.28
C GLN A 100 3.53 0.35 12.90
N SER A 101 4.69 0.97 12.79
CA SER A 101 4.90 2.37 13.19
C SER A 101 5.29 3.18 11.95
N TYR A 102 4.29 3.67 11.24
CA TYR A 102 4.50 4.52 10.07
C TYR A 102 4.45 5.99 10.45
N ASN A 103 5.22 6.79 9.72
CA ASN A 103 5.23 8.24 9.84
C ASN A 103 5.53 8.84 8.46
N PHE A 104 4.51 9.42 7.83
CA PHE A 104 4.63 10.02 6.49
C PHE A 104 4.30 11.50 6.57
N SER A 105 5.17 12.35 6.01
CA SER A 105 4.92 13.77 5.83
C SER A 105 4.43 14.02 4.38
N ILE A 106 3.18 14.40 4.23
CA ILE A 106 2.50 14.56 2.94
C ILE A 106 2.14 16.02 2.72
N PRO A 107 2.36 16.62 1.52
CA PRO A 107 1.94 17.99 1.24
C PRO A 107 0.41 18.11 1.27
N THR A 108 -0.09 19.18 1.90
CA THR A 108 -1.52 19.51 1.97
C THR A 108 -2.00 20.41 0.84
N ASN A 109 -1.10 20.82 -0.04
CA ASN A 109 -1.37 21.57 -1.25
C ASN A 109 -0.48 21.03 -2.38
N PRO A 110 -0.80 19.83 -2.92
CA PRO A 110 0.02 19.20 -3.94
C PRO A 110 0.01 20.02 -5.23
N GLU A 111 1.19 20.10 -5.87
CA GLU A 111 1.37 20.79 -7.14
C GLU A 111 1.70 19.78 -8.23
N TYR A 112 0.88 19.79 -9.29
CA TYR A 112 1.10 18.91 -10.45
C TYR A 112 2.34 19.36 -11.24
N THR A 113 3.19 18.41 -11.57
CA THR A 113 4.34 18.60 -12.45
C THR A 113 4.27 17.65 -13.65
N SER A 114 4.80 18.09 -14.81
CA SER A 114 4.92 17.20 -15.97
C SER A 114 6.05 16.17 -15.82
N LYS A 115 7.03 16.44 -14.96
CA LYS A 115 8.10 15.50 -14.63
C LYS A 115 7.59 14.57 -13.53
N VAL A 116 7.62 13.29 -13.81
CA VAL A 116 7.19 12.25 -12.87
C VAL A 116 8.36 11.71 -12.04
N THR A 117 8.05 11.27 -10.83
CA THR A 117 8.94 10.48 -9.97
C THR A 117 8.38 9.06 -9.88
N SER A 118 9.15 8.04 -10.27
CA SER A 118 8.72 6.64 -10.16
C SER A 118 8.40 6.29 -8.71
N THR A 119 7.36 5.47 -8.49
CA THR A 119 7.11 4.90 -7.16
C THR A 119 8.22 3.94 -6.77
N SER A 120 8.47 3.86 -5.47
CA SER A 120 9.45 2.95 -4.88
C SER A 120 8.80 1.65 -4.42
N MET A 121 9.60 0.74 -3.92
CA MET A 121 9.11 -0.37 -3.09
C MET A 121 8.57 0.18 -1.76
N GLY A 122 7.73 -0.61 -1.09
CA GLY A 122 7.09 -0.21 0.16
C GLY A 122 5.94 0.79 -0.05
N SER A 123 5.70 1.60 0.97
CA SER A 123 4.53 2.49 1.01
C SER A 123 4.62 3.63 0.01
N ILE A 124 3.59 3.81 -0.80
CA ILE A 124 3.44 4.89 -1.78
C ILE A 124 2.21 5.78 -1.48
N GLY A 125 1.38 5.37 -0.52
CA GLY A 125 0.20 6.12 -0.07
C GLY A 125 -0.36 5.56 1.22
N VAL A 126 -1.21 6.34 1.87
CA VAL A 126 -1.94 5.98 3.08
C VAL A 126 -3.40 5.87 2.74
N MET A 127 -4.01 4.69 3.00
CA MET A 127 -5.42 4.44 2.74
C MET A 127 -6.26 4.80 3.97
N ILE A 128 -7.49 5.25 3.74
CA ILE A 128 -8.41 5.62 4.85
C ILE A 128 -8.67 4.45 5.80
N SER A 129 -8.54 3.21 5.34
CA SER A 129 -8.65 2.00 6.16
C SER A 129 -7.58 1.88 7.26
N GLY A 130 -6.51 2.67 7.21
CA GLY A 130 -5.37 2.60 8.13
C GLY A 130 -4.22 1.72 7.66
N ALA A 131 -4.37 1.00 6.56
CA ALA A 131 -3.27 0.30 5.89
C ALA A 131 -2.59 1.21 4.85
N VAL A 132 -1.50 0.74 4.28
CA VAL A 132 -0.74 1.47 3.26
C VAL A 132 -0.96 0.86 1.88
N LEU A 133 -0.76 1.68 0.84
CA LEU A 133 -0.75 1.24 -0.54
C LEU A 133 0.70 1.03 -0.98
N TYR A 134 0.96 -0.07 -1.68
CA TYR A 134 2.22 -0.34 -2.38
C TYR A 134 2.03 -0.16 -3.89
N ASN A 135 3.13 -0.06 -4.63
CA ASN A 135 3.12 -0.04 -6.07
C ASN A 135 2.61 -1.39 -6.65
N PRO A 136 2.34 -1.51 -7.96
CA PRO A 136 1.74 -2.73 -8.51
C PRO A 136 2.68 -3.95 -8.53
N TYR A 137 3.96 -3.82 -8.15
CA TYR A 137 4.96 -4.87 -8.38
C TYR A 137 5.34 -5.66 -7.14
N GLU A 138 5.75 -6.91 -7.36
CA GLU A 138 6.48 -7.75 -6.43
C GLU A 138 7.91 -7.22 -6.22
N GLY A 139 8.68 -7.87 -5.34
CA GLY A 139 10.02 -7.46 -4.97
C GLY A 139 11.05 -7.40 -6.12
N ASP A 140 10.74 -7.94 -7.30
CA ASP A 140 11.58 -7.85 -8.49
C ASP A 140 11.36 -6.54 -9.29
N GLY A 141 10.36 -5.73 -8.92
CA GLY A 141 9.99 -4.51 -9.60
C GLY A 141 9.41 -4.70 -11.02
N LYS A 142 8.94 -5.90 -11.37
CA LYS A 142 8.45 -6.27 -12.70
C LYS A 142 7.19 -7.11 -12.68
N THR A 143 7.17 -8.13 -11.83
CA THR A 143 6.01 -9.02 -11.67
C THR A 143 4.89 -8.27 -11.00
N VAL A 144 3.72 -8.23 -11.62
CA VAL A 144 2.55 -7.55 -11.06
C VAL A 144 1.94 -8.42 -9.96
N ALA A 145 1.87 -7.90 -8.74
CA ALA A 145 1.41 -8.62 -7.56
C ALA A 145 -0.03 -9.16 -7.71
N MET A 146 -0.94 -8.34 -8.24
CA MET A 146 -2.33 -8.75 -8.46
C MET A 146 -2.45 -9.84 -9.54
N ALA A 147 -1.58 -9.85 -10.57
CA ALA A 147 -1.53 -10.91 -11.57
C ALA A 147 -0.88 -12.20 -11.03
N ASN A 148 0.00 -12.05 -10.05
CA ASN A 148 0.75 -13.14 -9.43
C ASN A 148 0.02 -13.76 -8.24
N ASN A 149 -1.25 -13.39 -7.99
CA ASN A 149 -2.02 -13.98 -6.90
C ASN A 149 -2.23 -15.49 -7.11
N PHE A 150 -2.03 -16.27 -6.06
CA PHE A 150 -2.20 -17.71 -6.05
C PHE A 150 -2.88 -18.18 -4.76
N THR A 151 -3.41 -19.38 -4.80
CA THR A 151 -4.06 -20.04 -3.65
C THR A 151 -3.42 -21.41 -3.44
N ILE A 152 -3.18 -21.78 -2.20
CA ILE A 152 -2.67 -23.10 -1.82
C ILE A 152 -3.60 -23.79 -0.82
N THR A 153 -3.56 -25.12 -0.81
CA THR A 153 -4.29 -25.95 0.16
C THR A 153 -3.30 -26.87 0.88
N ASP A 154 -3.33 -26.89 2.20
CA ASP A 154 -2.44 -27.73 3.00
C ASP A 154 -3.00 -29.15 3.20
N SER A 155 -2.19 -30.02 3.82
CA SER A 155 -2.57 -31.41 4.12
C SER A 155 -3.75 -31.54 5.10
N LYS A 156 -4.14 -30.45 5.76
CA LYS A 156 -5.30 -30.39 6.67
C LYS A 156 -6.55 -29.87 5.97
N GLY A 157 -6.48 -29.63 4.65
CA GLY A 157 -7.59 -29.09 3.86
C GLY A 157 -7.85 -27.60 4.06
N ARG A 158 -6.93 -26.85 4.70
CA ARG A 158 -7.04 -25.38 4.81
C ARG A 158 -6.59 -24.78 3.50
N THR A 159 -7.36 -23.80 3.01
CA THR A 159 -7.06 -23.06 1.81
C THR A 159 -6.78 -21.60 2.17
N ALA A 160 -5.76 -21.01 1.56
CA ALA A 160 -5.41 -19.61 1.75
C ALA A 160 -4.84 -19.00 0.46
N SER A 161 -5.16 -17.75 0.21
CA SER A 161 -4.63 -16.95 -0.90
C SER A 161 -3.43 -16.14 -0.48
N PHE A 162 -2.59 -15.75 -1.44
CA PHE A 162 -1.48 -14.83 -1.23
C PHE A 162 -2.01 -13.41 -1.03
N VAL A 163 -2.84 -12.92 -1.94
CA VAL A 163 -3.58 -11.66 -1.82
C VAL A 163 -5.03 -11.99 -1.48
N ASP A 164 -5.59 -11.35 -0.46
CA ASP A 164 -6.97 -11.55 -0.02
C ASP A 164 -8.00 -10.88 -0.93
N SER A 165 -9.28 -11.05 -0.59
CA SER A 165 -10.40 -10.48 -1.34
C SER A 165 -10.47 -8.95 -1.27
N CYS A 166 -9.73 -8.32 -0.36
CA CYS A 166 -9.61 -6.87 -0.23
C CYS A 166 -8.41 -6.29 -1.00
N ALA A 167 -7.76 -7.07 -1.88
CA ALA A 167 -6.58 -6.71 -2.68
C ALA A 167 -5.34 -6.39 -1.83
N GLY A 168 -5.21 -7.01 -0.65
CA GLY A 168 -4.11 -6.80 0.27
C GLY A 168 -3.58 -8.10 0.87
N HIS A 169 -2.39 -8.02 1.45
CA HIS A 169 -1.77 -9.13 2.16
C HIS A 169 -0.67 -8.65 3.13
N PRO A 170 -0.30 -9.46 4.14
CA PRO A 170 0.79 -9.14 5.04
C PRO A 170 2.15 -9.52 4.45
N THR A 171 3.19 -8.73 4.74
CA THR A 171 4.58 -9.11 4.41
C THR A 171 5.04 -10.33 5.19
N PRO A 172 5.92 -11.19 4.63
CA PRO A 172 6.32 -12.45 5.26
C PRO A 172 7.03 -12.29 6.61
N GLN A 173 7.83 -11.25 6.78
CA GLN A 173 8.69 -11.10 7.96
C GLN A 173 8.13 -10.17 9.01
N GLN A 174 7.52 -9.05 8.58
CA GLN A 174 7.06 -7.99 9.46
C GLN A 174 5.57 -8.04 9.73
N GLY A 175 4.81 -8.87 9.00
CA GLY A 175 3.37 -8.90 9.09
C GLY A 175 2.72 -7.54 8.75
N ALA A 176 3.37 -6.74 7.90
CA ALA A 176 2.88 -5.44 7.48
C ALA A 176 1.84 -5.61 6.38
N TYR A 177 0.57 -5.42 6.73
CA TYR A 177 -0.51 -5.49 5.76
C TYR A 177 -0.49 -4.28 4.82
N HIS A 178 -0.66 -4.53 3.52
CA HIS A 178 -0.66 -3.50 2.47
C HIS A 178 -1.50 -3.94 1.29
N TYR A 179 -1.94 -2.96 0.46
CA TYR A 179 -2.68 -3.21 -0.77
C TYR A 179 -1.78 -3.09 -2.00
N HIS A 180 -2.08 -3.86 -3.04
CA HIS A 180 -1.53 -3.74 -4.40
C HIS A 180 -2.59 -3.35 -5.44
N GLY A 181 -3.80 -3.04 -5.02
CA GLY A 181 -4.89 -2.73 -5.91
C GLY A 181 -6.08 -2.07 -5.22
N LEU A 182 -7.14 -1.88 -6.01
CA LEU A 182 -8.41 -1.34 -5.52
C LEU A 182 -9.04 -2.28 -4.49
N SER A 183 -9.09 -1.82 -3.25
CA SER A 183 -9.77 -2.54 -2.18
C SER A 183 -11.27 -2.25 -2.20
N ASN A 184 -12.06 -3.24 -2.61
CA ASN A 184 -13.52 -3.18 -2.48
C ASN A 184 -13.99 -3.09 -1.01
N CYS A 185 -13.17 -3.56 -0.07
CA CYS A 185 -13.44 -3.44 1.36
C CYS A 185 -13.30 -2.00 1.85
N THR A 186 -12.43 -1.20 1.22
CA THR A 186 -12.28 0.23 1.51
C THR A 186 -13.33 1.06 0.78
N THR A 187 -13.56 0.80 -0.52
CA THR A 187 -14.57 1.55 -1.29
C THR A 187 -15.97 1.35 -0.75
N ALA A 188 -16.33 0.15 -0.30
CA ALA A 188 -17.64 -0.15 0.28
C ALA A 188 -18.02 0.70 1.52
N LYS A 189 -17.04 1.41 2.10
CA LYS A 189 -17.26 2.30 3.25
C LYS A 189 -17.70 3.70 2.83
N VAL A 190 -17.26 4.15 1.65
CA VAL A 190 -17.41 5.52 1.20
C VAL A 190 -18.16 5.65 -0.13
N ASP A 191 -18.19 4.59 -0.95
CA ASP A 191 -18.83 4.60 -2.26
C ASP A 191 -20.21 3.93 -2.23
N GLU A 192 -21.19 4.52 -2.91
CA GLU A 192 -22.46 3.88 -3.20
C GLU A 192 -22.39 3.17 -4.56
N ALA A 193 -23.03 2.01 -4.65
CA ALA A 193 -23.00 1.20 -5.88
C ALA A 193 -23.47 1.99 -7.10
N GLY A 194 -22.64 2.08 -8.13
CA GLY A 194 -22.94 2.78 -9.37
C GLY A 194 -22.85 4.31 -9.30
N GLN A 195 -22.47 4.87 -8.16
CA GLN A 195 -22.24 6.31 -7.99
C GLN A 195 -20.76 6.66 -8.17
N ALA A 196 -20.43 7.94 -8.06
CA ALA A 196 -19.06 8.44 -8.09
C ALA A 196 -18.23 7.81 -6.97
N SER A 197 -16.95 7.56 -7.24
CA SER A 197 -16.00 7.19 -6.20
C SER A 197 -15.65 8.38 -5.32
N HIS A 198 -15.46 8.12 -4.04
CA HIS A 198 -14.95 9.04 -3.03
C HIS A 198 -13.48 8.78 -2.69
N ILE A 199 -12.89 9.66 -1.90
CA ILE A 199 -11.48 9.52 -1.46
C ILE A 199 -11.33 8.24 -0.63
N ILE A 200 -10.42 7.36 -1.07
CA ILE A 200 -10.03 6.13 -0.37
C ILE A 200 -8.61 6.18 0.21
N GLY A 201 -7.87 7.27 -0.05
CA GLY A 201 -6.53 7.47 0.46
C GLY A 201 -5.86 8.71 -0.10
N PHE A 202 -4.59 8.89 0.27
CA PHE A 202 -3.73 9.94 -0.26
C PHE A 202 -2.35 9.35 -0.58
N ALA A 203 -1.83 9.69 -1.76
CA ALA A 203 -0.49 9.33 -2.19
C ALA A 203 0.56 10.19 -1.45
N LEU A 204 1.82 9.73 -1.42
CA LEU A 204 2.88 10.44 -0.70
C LEU A 204 3.20 11.84 -1.27
N ASP A 205 2.79 12.13 -2.50
CA ASP A 205 2.88 13.46 -3.11
C ASP A 205 1.70 14.38 -2.77
N GLY A 206 0.74 13.90 -1.95
CA GLY A 206 -0.40 14.65 -1.45
C GLY A 206 -1.65 14.62 -2.34
N PHE A 207 -1.59 14.06 -3.54
CA PHE A 207 -2.78 13.90 -4.36
C PHE A 207 -3.70 12.81 -3.81
N PRO A 208 -5.04 13.02 -3.87
CA PRO A 208 -5.99 12.02 -3.39
C PRO A 208 -6.04 10.80 -4.31
N ILE A 209 -6.42 9.67 -3.72
CA ILE A 209 -6.62 8.37 -4.37
C ILE A 209 -8.11 8.04 -4.35
N TYR A 210 -8.64 7.63 -5.49
CA TYR A 210 -10.04 7.27 -5.69
C TYR A 210 -10.19 5.84 -6.22
N GLY A 211 -11.41 5.32 -6.14
CA GLY A 211 -11.83 4.14 -6.89
C GLY A 211 -12.03 4.44 -8.38
N ASP A 212 -12.61 3.49 -9.09
CA ASP A 212 -12.66 3.45 -10.56
C ASP A 212 -13.85 4.17 -11.21
N ARG A 213 -14.59 5.03 -10.47
CA ARG A 213 -15.78 5.73 -11.03
C ARG A 213 -15.59 7.23 -11.03
N ASP A 214 -15.91 7.84 -12.19
CA ASP A 214 -15.93 9.30 -12.34
C ASP A 214 -17.09 9.94 -11.57
N VAL A 215 -17.16 11.28 -11.57
CA VAL A 215 -18.19 12.06 -10.88
C VAL A 215 -19.63 11.74 -11.33
N ASN A 216 -19.83 11.08 -12.47
CA ASN A 216 -21.12 10.64 -12.98
C ASN A 216 -21.38 9.15 -12.71
N GLY A 217 -20.53 8.47 -11.94
CA GLY A 217 -20.63 7.03 -11.66
C GLY A 217 -20.18 6.14 -12.81
N LYS A 218 -19.64 6.72 -13.90
CA LYS A 218 -19.14 5.94 -15.04
C LYS A 218 -17.81 5.31 -14.70
N GLN A 219 -17.68 4.01 -14.96
CA GLN A 219 -16.44 3.29 -14.74
C GLN A 219 -15.32 3.79 -15.65
N LEU A 220 -14.20 4.13 -15.06
CA LEU A 220 -12.96 4.49 -15.73
C LEU A 220 -12.18 3.22 -16.12
N THR A 221 -11.35 3.37 -17.15
CA THR A 221 -10.44 2.34 -17.63
C THR A 221 -9.05 2.94 -17.79
N TYR A 222 -8.03 2.12 -17.97
CA TYR A 222 -6.66 2.60 -18.22
C TYR A 222 -6.56 3.62 -19.38
N LYS A 223 -7.47 3.57 -20.35
CA LYS A 223 -7.51 4.52 -21.49
C LYS A 223 -7.89 5.95 -21.08
N ASN A 224 -8.46 6.11 -19.89
CA ASN A 224 -8.83 7.41 -19.34
C ASN A 224 -7.71 8.01 -18.49
N LEU A 225 -6.70 7.22 -18.12
CA LEU A 225 -5.65 7.55 -17.17
C LEU A 225 -4.33 7.84 -17.88
N ASP A 226 -3.48 8.60 -17.22
CA ASP A 226 -2.10 8.82 -17.65
C ASP A 226 -1.18 7.65 -17.24
N GLN A 227 0.11 7.80 -17.52
CA GLN A 227 1.12 6.78 -17.22
C GLN A 227 1.30 6.47 -15.73
N CYS A 228 0.84 7.36 -14.83
CA CYS A 228 0.91 7.18 -13.38
C CYS A 228 -0.38 6.62 -12.78
N ASN A 229 -1.35 6.25 -13.60
CA ASN A 229 -2.72 5.89 -13.22
C ASN A 229 -3.49 7.04 -12.57
N GLY A 230 -3.29 8.25 -13.07
CA GLY A 230 -3.99 9.44 -12.63
C GLY A 230 -4.77 10.13 -13.75
N ILE A 231 -5.61 11.06 -13.35
CA ILE A 231 -6.41 11.89 -14.24
C ILE A 231 -6.68 13.25 -13.56
N LYS A 232 -6.80 14.32 -14.36
CA LYS A 232 -7.32 15.59 -13.89
C LYS A 232 -8.79 15.70 -14.28
N SER A 233 -9.68 15.52 -13.33
CA SER A 233 -11.14 15.60 -13.58
C SER A 233 -11.90 16.02 -12.30
N PRO A 234 -13.18 16.42 -12.42
CA PRO A 234 -14.07 16.63 -11.29
C PRO A 234 -14.24 15.37 -10.45
N THR A 235 -14.36 15.54 -9.13
CA THR A 235 -14.73 14.52 -8.16
C THR A 235 -15.78 15.09 -7.21
N PRO A 236 -16.44 14.27 -6.38
CA PRO A 236 -17.38 14.78 -5.39
C PRO A 236 -16.80 15.85 -4.47
N GLU A 237 -15.54 15.69 -4.04
CA GLU A 237 -14.85 16.63 -3.15
C GLU A 237 -14.24 17.83 -3.90
N PHE A 238 -13.99 17.68 -5.20
CA PHE A 238 -13.37 18.69 -6.04
C PHE A 238 -14.18 18.91 -7.33
N PRO A 239 -15.34 19.56 -7.29
CA PRO A 239 -16.23 19.71 -8.45
C PRO A 239 -15.62 20.52 -9.60
N GLN A 240 -14.59 21.36 -9.36
CA GLN A 240 -13.87 22.05 -10.44
C GLN A 240 -12.68 21.23 -10.99
N GLY A 241 -12.43 20.07 -10.41
CA GLY A 241 -11.41 19.13 -10.82
C GLY A 241 -10.07 19.28 -10.13
N ILE A 242 -9.52 18.17 -9.76
CA ILE A 242 -8.16 18.01 -9.21
C ILE A 242 -7.45 16.90 -9.97
N TYR A 243 -6.12 16.93 -10.03
CA TYR A 243 -5.38 15.72 -10.38
C TYR A 243 -5.50 14.71 -9.24
N HIS A 244 -5.82 13.48 -9.56
CA HIS A 244 -5.98 12.41 -8.58
C HIS A 244 -5.61 11.07 -9.20
N TYR A 245 -5.20 10.14 -8.36
CA TYR A 245 -4.92 8.77 -8.75
C TYR A 245 -6.18 7.94 -8.70
N VAL A 246 -6.26 6.98 -9.62
CA VAL A 246 -7.38 6.04 -9.74
C VAL A 246 -6.85 4.63 -9.65
N LEU A 247 -7.33 3.84 -8.70
CA LEU A 247 -7.05 2.42 -8.64
C LEU A 247 -8.10 1.68 -9.46
N LEU A 248 -7.67 0.83 -10.39
CA LEU A 248 -8.58 0.02 -11.20
C LEU A 248 -8.68 -1.40 -10.65
N PRO A 249 -9.86 -2.05 -10.75
CA PRO A 249 -10.05 -3.44 -10.36
C PRO A 249 -9.47 -4.39 -11.43
N THR A 250 -8.17 -4.28 -11.69
CA THR A 250 -7.45 -5.05 -12.71
C THR A 250 -6.30 -5.84 -12.07
N ASN A 251 -5.85 -6.87 -12.79
CA ASN A 251 -4.70 -7.68 -12.40
C ASN A 251 -3.44 -7.29 -13.21
N ASP A 252 -3.33 -6.03 -13.61
CA ASP A 252 -2.19 -5.49 -14.34
C ASP A 252 -1.58 -4.27 -13.61
N VAL A 253 -0.67 -3.57 -14.25
CA VAL A 253 0.02 -2.40 -13.69
C VAL A 253 -0.90 -1.23 -13.31
N HIS A 254 -2.16 -1.25 -13.79
CA HIS A 254 -3.15 -0.22 -13.49
C HIS A 254 -3.91 -0.49 -12.17
N SER A 255 -3.60 -1.60 -11.49
CA SER A 255 -4.16 -1.89 -10.17
C SER A 255 -3.72 -0.88 -9.10
N SER A 256 -2.53 -0.28 -9.25
CA SER A 256 -1.94 0.67 -8.29
C SER A 256 -1.19 1.80 -9.00
N ILE A 257 -0.64 2.73 -8.22
CA ILE A 257 0.08 3.92 -8.70
C ILE A 257 1.49 3.54 -9.17
N SER A 258 1.87 3.95 -10.38
CA SER A 258 3.18 3.63 -10.98
C SER A 258 4.20 4.76 -10.82
N CYS A 259 3.76 6.00 -10.72
CA CYS A 259 4.61 7.17 -10.53
C CYS A 259 3.82 8.35 -9.92
N PHE A 260 4.53 9.35 -9.41
CA PHE A 260 3.98 10.55 -8.84
C PHE A 260 4.12 11.73 -9.79
N HIS A 261 3.05 12.52 -9.94
CA HIS A 261 3.06 13.81 -10.61
C HIS A 261 3.27 14.99 -9.66
N GLY A 262 3.09 14.77 -8.36
CA GLY A 262 3.39 15.75 -7.33
C GLY A 262 4.82 15.63 -6.81
N LYS A 263 5.23 16.63 -6.04
CA LYS A 263 6.51 16.58 -5.33
C LYS A 263 6.39 15.61 -4.15
N VAL A 264 7.25 14.59 -4.13
CA VAL A 264 7.37 13.64 -3.04
C VAL A 264 8.70 13.83 -2.29
N ASP A 265 8.70 13.60 -1.00
CA ASP A 265 9.92 13.48 -0.22
C ASP A 265 10.50 12.07 -0.41
N GLU A 266 11.51 11.97 -1.28
CA GLU A 266 12.13 10.68 -1.63
C GLU A 266 12.80 9.99 -0.42
N SER A 267 13.09 10.71 0.67
CA SER A 267 13.64 10.11 1.89
C SER A 267 12.64 9.19 2.61
N GLN A 268 11.35 9.34 2.33
CA GLN A 268 10.27 8.49 2.85
C GLN A 268 10.04 7.23 1.98
N MET A 269 10.66 7.18 0.81
CA MET A 269 10.51 6.09 -0.15
C MET A 269 11.60 5.03 0.07
N GLN A 270 11.19 3.77 0.03
CA GLN A 270 12.17 2.68 0.01
C GLN A 270 12.74 2.55 -1.41
N PRO A 271 14.08 2.53 -1.59
CA PRO A 271 14.66 2.39 -2.92
C PRO A 271 14.16 1.10 -3.59
N MET A 272 13.82 1.20 -4.89
CA MET A 272 13.66 0.00 -5.72
C MET A 272 14.98 -0.75 -5.71
N PRO A 273 14.98 -2.09 -5.56
CA PRO A 273 16.17 -2.86 -5.85
C PRO A 273 16.65 -2.51 -7.27
N PRO A 274 17.96 -2.33 -7.52
CA PRO A 274 18.45 -2.11 -8.87
C PRO A 274 17.90 -3.21 -9.77
N MET A 275 17.33 -2.86 -10.92
CA MET A 275 16.83 -3.84 -11.88
C MET A 275 17.97 -4.78 -12.28
N GLY A 276 17.90 -6.05 -11.86
CA GLY A 276 18.96 -7.04 -12.04
C GLY A 276 19.74 -7.41 -10.79
N ALA A 277 19.54 -6.69 -9.67
CA ALA A 277 19.92 -7.23 -8.38
C ALA A 277 18.77 -8.17 -7.93
N GLY A 278 18.81 -9.41 -8.41
CA GLY A 278 18.34 -10.49 -7.54
C GLY A 278 19.00 -10.20 -6.18
N GLN A 279 18.30 -10.40 -5.08
CA GLN A 279 18.82 -10.14 -3.74
C GLN A 279 20.31 -10.46 -3.75
N ALA A 280 21.13 -9.53 -3.25
CA ALA A 280 22.50 -9.88 -2.99
C ALA A 280 22.41 -11.20 -2.24
N MET A 281 22.85 -12.29 -2.88
CA MET A 281 23.04 -13.57 -2.21
C MET A 281 23.66 -13.21 -0.87
N PRO A 282 23.19 -13.77 0.25
CA PRO A 282 23.85 -13.54 1.52
C PRO A 282 25.34 -13.55 1.25
N ASP A 283 26.08 -12.54 1.70
CA ASP A 283 27.52 -12.49 1.45
C ASP A 283 28.10 -13.79 1.98
N LEU A 284 28.21 -14.78 1.08
CA LEU A 284 28.61 -16.14 1.43
C LEU A 284 30.02 -16.14 2.02
N ALA A 285 30.87 -15.18 1.65
CA ALA A 285 32.19 -15.01 2.22
C ALA A 285 32.10 -14.60 3.71
N SER A 286 31.28 -13.59 4.02
CA SER A 286 31.02 -13.16 5.40
C SER A 286 30.30 -14.23 6.21
N ALA A 287 29.30 -14.91 5.63
CA ALA A 287 28.58 -16.00 6.29
C ALA A 287 29.49 -17.20 6.58
N ALA A 288 30.32 -17.61 5.61
CA ALA A 288 31.30 -18.70 5.78
C ALA A 288 32.31 -18.35 6.87
N LYS A 289 32.81 -17.11 6.89
CA LYS A 289 33.70 -16.62 7.94
C LYS A 289 33.05 -16.67 9.32
N ALA A 290 31.81 -16.26 9.45
CA ALA A 290 31.03 -16.31 10.70
C ALA A 290 30.83 -17.74 11.20
N LEU A 291 30.68 -18.70 10.26
CA LEU A 291 30.50 -20.11 10.55
C LEU A 291 31.84 -20.89 10.68
N HIS A 292 32.99 -20.24 10.52
CA HIS A 292 34.33 -20.85 10.51
C HIS A 292 34.50 -22.00 9.49
N ILE A 293 33.85 -21.86 8.32
CA ILE A 293 33.93 -22.81 7.19
C ILE A 293 34.41 -22.09 5.92
N THR A 294 34.70 -22.83 4.87
CA THR A 294 35.04 -22.22 3.58
C THR A 294 33.76 -21.81 2.83
N GLU A 295 33.85 -20.75 2.04
CA GLU A 295 32.74 -20.32 1.15
C GLU A 295 32.31 -21.45 0.20
N ALA A 296 33.26 -22.23 -0.31
CA ALA A 296 32.99 -23.39 -1.16
C ALA A 296 32.15 -24.45 -0.44
N ALA A 297 32.47 -24.78 0.82
CA ALA A 297 31.69 -25.73 1.60
C ALA A 297 30.29 -25.21 1.89
N LEU A 298 30.15 -23.90 2.19
CA LEU A 298 28.85 -23.28 2.39
C LEU A 298 28.00 -23.34 1.10
N LYS A 299 28.59 -22.98 -0.03
CA LYS A 299 27.92 -23.01 -1.34
C LYS A 299 27.49 -24.41 -1.74
N GLU A 300 28.34 -25.41 -1.53
CA GLU A 300 28.03 -26.81 -1.78
C GLU A 300 26.87 -27.31 -0.90
N ALA A 301 26.86 -26.92 0.38
CA ALA A 301 25.80 -27.31 1.32
C ALA A 301 24.45 -26.67 0.96
N LEU A 302 24.44 -25.41 0.53
CA LEU A 302 23.24 -24.69 0.08
C LEU A 302 22.74 -25.18 -1.28
N GLY A 303 23.62 -25.71 -2.13
CA GLY A 303 23.31 -26.14 -3.49
C GLY A 303 23.02 -24.98 -4.43
N ASP A 304 22.70 -25.30 -5.69
CA ASP A 304 22.37 -24.30 -6.74
C ASP A 304 20.91 -23.81 -6.67
N SER A 305 20.16 -24.17 -5.62
CA SER A 305 18.77 -23.77 -5.45
C SER A 305 18.67 -22.29 -5.08
N LYS A 306 17.77 -21.57 -5.74
CA LYS A 306 17.42 -20.19 -5.36
C LYS A 306 16.78 -20.08 -3.97
N SER A 307 16.35 -21.21 -3.39
CA SER A 307 15.83 -21.32 -2.02
C SER A 307 16.41 -22.58 -1.36
N PRO A 308 17.58 -22.48 -0.75
CA PRO A 308 18.23 -23.64 -0.13
C PRO A 308 17.44 -24.13 1.08
N ASP A 309 17.33 -25.45 1.21
CA ASP A 309 16.78 -26.08 2.41
C ASP A 309 17.79 -25.97 3.55
N LEU A 310 17.55 -25.04 4.48
CA LEU A 310 18.44 -24.77 5.60
C LEU A 310 18.56 -25.97 6.55
N VAL A 311 17.54 -26.81 6.65
CA VAL A 311 17.58 -28.05 7.47
C VAL A 311 18.57 -29.03 6.85
N VAL A 312 18.51 -29.21 5.54
CA VAL A 312 19.44 -30.09 4.81
C VAL A 312 20.85 -29.51 4.82
N ALA A 313 20.97 -28.21 4.53
CA ALA A 313 22.27 -27.53 4.48
C ALA A 313 22.97 -27.53 5.85
N SER A 314 22.25 -27.23 6.93
CA SER A 314 22.81 -27.23 8.28
C SER A 314 23.32 -28.63 8.72
N LYS A 315 22.57 -29.69 8.36
CA LYS A 315 23.00 -31.07 8.58
C LYS A 315 24.28 -31.42 7.82
N LYS A 316 24.40 -31.00 6.54
CA LYS A 316 25.60 -31.21 5.74
C LYS A 316 26.82 -30.50 6.35
N LEU A 317 26.63 -29.33 6.94
CA LEU A 317 27.66 -28.52 7.56
C LEU A 317 27.95 -28.89 9.01
N GLY A 318 27.20 -29.78 9.63
CA GLY A 318 27.33 -30.14 11.03
C GLY A 318 27.05 -29.00 12.02
N ILE A 319 26.23 -28.06 11.65
CA ILE A 319 25.83 -26.86 12.44
C ILE A 319 24.34 -26.86 12.70
N THR A 320 23.88 -25.97 13.60
CA THR A 320 22.44 -25.80 13.81
C THR A 320 21.82 -24.97 12.69
N GLU A 321 20.54 -25.23 12.36
CA GLU A 321 19.77 -24.40 11.42
C GLU A 321 19.78 -22.92 11.81
N LYS A 322 19.67 -22.67 13.13
CA LYS A 322 19.74 -21.31 13.69
C LYS A 322 21.06 -20.63 13.39
N ALA A 323 22.19 -21.31 13.60
CA ALA A 323 23.49 -20.73 13.33
C ALA A 323 23.69 -20.42 11.84
N LEU A 324 23.19 -21.32 10.96
CA LEU A 324 23.22 -21.10 9.52
C LEU A 324 22.33 -19.92 9.12
N ALA A 325 21.10 -19.85 9.64
CA ALA A 325 20.17 -18.75 9.37
C ALA A 325 20.73 -17.40 9.86
N ASP A 326 21.30 -17.35 11.07
CA ASP A 326 21.90 -16.14 11.63
C ASP A 326 23.08 -15.65 10.76
N ALA A 327 23.96 -16.57 10.33
CA ALA A 327 25.12 -16.24 9.50
C ALA A 327 24.73 -15.73 8.10
N LEU A 328 23.64 -16.27 7.54
CA LEU A 328 23.08 -15.85 6.26
C LEU A 328 22.19 -14.59 6.38
N GLY A 329 22.05 -14.01 7.58
CA GLY A 329 21.14 -12.88 7.83
C GLY A 329 19.66 -13.25 7.78
N LEU A 330 19.33 -14.54 7.82
CA LEU A 330 17.99 -15.08 7.82
C LEU A 330 17.52 -15.28 9.26
N ARG A 331 16.38 -14.71 9.65
CA ARG A 331 15.86 -14.93 11.03
C ARG A 331 15.39 -16.38 11.19
N PRO A 332 15.71 -17.06 12.30
CA PRO A 332 15.25 -18.41 12.55
C PRO A 332 13.73 -18.44 12.73
N LYS A 333 13.08 -19.50 12.21
CA LYS A 333 11.70 -19.82 12.58
C LYS A 333 11.60 -19.95 14.10
N LYS A 334 10.74 -19.15 14.72
CA LYS A 334 10.27 -19.42 16.10
C LYS A 334 9.26 -20.53 16.10
#